data_92858f939b6121239087eeaa7319c6f4
#
_entry.id   92858f939b6121239087eeaa7319c6f4
#
_cell.length_a   1.000
_cell.length_b   1.000
_cell.length_c   1.000
_cell.angle_alpha   90.00
_cell.angle_beta   90.00
_cell.angle_gamma   90.00
#
_symmetry.space_group_name_H-M   'P 1'
#
loop_
_entity.id
_entity.type
_entity.pdbx_description
1 polymer ?
#
loop_
_entity_poly.entity_id
_entity_poly.type
_entity_poly.pdbx_seq_one_letter_code
_entity_poly.pdbx_strand_id
1 'polypeptide(L)'
;MVYNNVILTVKSSSDIDNVRELLAEQARLSSEEPGCVRFEVYHSQIERNQFFLVEQWDSEEDLVRHKEAKAFTELYIPKVIPLVDRAPHPSDRVWPN
;
A
#
# COMPACT_ATOMS: atom_id res chain seq x y z
N MET A 1 17.12 1.84 -5.10
CA MET A 1 15.94 1.00 -4.87
C MET A 1 15.34 1.33 -3.52
N VAL A 2 14.03 1.52 -3.47
CA VAL A 2 13.33 1.92 -2.25
C VAL A 2 12.32 0.82 -1.91
N TYR A 3 12.29 0.42 -0.65
CA TYR A 3 11.35 -0.58 -0.14
C TYR A 3 10.46 0.08 0.89
N ASN A 4 9.15 -0.04 0.72
CA ASN A 4 8.19 0.51 1.65
C ASN A 4 7.18 -0.58 2.00
N ASN A 5 7.18 -1.00 3.24
CA ASN A 5 6.28 -2.01 3.76
C ASN A 5 5.30 -1.32 4.72
N VAL A 6 4.01 -1.47 4.46
CA VAL A 6 3.00 -0.74 5.22
C VAL A 6 2.04 -1.73 5.84
N ILE A 7 1.76 -1.56 7.13
CA ILE A 7 0.71 -2.32 7.81
C ILE A 7 -0.50 -1.42 7.94
N LEU A 8 -1.65 -1.90 7.47
CA LEU A 8 -2.92 -1.22 7.63
C LEU A 8 -3.82 -2.05 8.52
N THR A 9 -4.37 -1.42 9.56
CA THR A 9 -5.31 -2.07 10.45
C THR A 9 -6.67 -1.40 10.29
N VAL A 10 -7.66 -2.14 9.80
CA VAL A 10 -9.01 -1.63 9.57
C VAL A 10 -9.69 -1.40 10.92
N LYS A 11 -10.26 -0.20 11.11
CA LYS A 11 -10.84 0.22 12.38
C LYS A 11 -12.15 -0.49 12.70
N SER A 12 -12.98 -0.75 11.68
CA SER A 12 -14.27 -1.39 11.83
C SER A 12 -14.35 -2.66 11.00
N SER A 13 -14.75 -3.77 11.59
CA SER A 13 -14.86 -5.05 10.89
C SER A 13 -15.80 -4.99 9.70
N SER A 14 -16.79 -4.12 9.72
CA SER A 14 -17.73 -3.96 8.60
C SER A 14 -17.10 -3.32 7.36
N ASP A 15 -15.91 -2.72 7.48
CA ASP A 15 -15.20 -2.08 6.38
C ASP A 15 -14.13 -2.96 5.75
N ILE A 16 -13.88 -4.15 6.28
CA ILE A 16 -12.79 -5.02 5.82
C ILE A 16 -12.91 -5.36 4.33
N ASP A 17 -14.09 -5.82 3.91
CA ASP A 17 -14.31 -6.21 2.51
C ASP A 17 -14.16 -5.02 1.56
N ASN A 18 -14.67 -3.86 1.95
CA ASN A 18 -14.54 -2.64 1.17
C ASN A 18 -13.06 -2.21 1.04
N VAL A 19 -12.33 -2.24 2.15
CA VAL A 19 -10.89 -1.90 2.14
C VAL A 19 -10.13 -2.87 1.24
N ARG A 20 -10.44 -4.15 1.30
CA ARG A 20 -9.81 -5.16 0.45
C ARG A 20 -9.98 -4.83 -1.04
N GLU A 21 -11.18 -4.48 -1.46
CA GLU A 21 -11.46 -4.12 -2.86
C GLU A 21 -10.75 -2.83 -3.26
N LEU A 22 -10.75 -1.82 -2.39
CA LEU A 22 -10.08 -0.55 -2.66
C LEU A 22 -8.57 -0.74 -2.79
N LEU A 23 -7.96 -1.55 -1.93
CA LEU A 23 -6.52 -1.83 -1.98
C LEU A 23 -6.14 -2.63 -3.23
N ALA A 24 -6.99 -3.57 -3.65
CA ALA A 24 -6.75 -4.31 -4.89
C ALA A 24 -6.73 -3.37 -6.09
N GLU A 25 -7.66 -2.43 -6.17
CA GLU A 25 -7.71 -1.43 -7.24
C GLU A 25 -6.49 -0.50 -7.17
N GLN A 26 -6.12 -0.05 -5.97
CA GLN A 26 -4.94 0.78 -5.79
C GLN A 26 -3.67 0.07 -6.26
N ALA A 27 -3.51 -1.21 -5.91
CA ALA A 27 -2.34 -1.99 -6.33
C ALA A 27 -2.28 -2.12 -7.85
N ARG A 28 -3.42 -2.35 -8.48
CA ARG A 28 -3.51 -2.44 -9.94
C ARG A 28 -3.05 -1.15 -10.60
N LEU A 29 -3.55 -0.01 -10.13
CA LEU A 29 -3.19 1.30 -10.67
C LEU A 29 -1.73 1.66 -10.37
N SER A 30 -1.29 1.43 -9.14
CA SER A 30 0.06 1.79 -8.70
C SER A 30 1.13 0.95 -9.39
N SER A 31 0.84 -0.31 -9.71
CA SER A 31 1.80 -1.19 -10.38
C SER A 31 2.14 -0.72 -11.80
N GLU A 32 1.29 0.10 -12.40
CA GLU A 32 1.50 0.66 -13.74
C GLU A 32 2.25 2.00 -13.71
N GLU A 33 2.48 2.57 -12.53
CA GLU A 33 3.17 3.85 -12.41
C GLU A 33 4.66 3.73 -12.74
N PRO A 34 5.27 4.80 -13.31
CA PRO A 34 6.69 4.80 -13.62
C PRO A 34 7.54 4.54 -12.38
N GLY A 35 8.50 3.64 -12.49
CA GLY A 35 9.40 3.30 -11.40
C GLY A 35 8.85 2.33 -10.38
N CYS A 36 7.62 1.88 -10.53
CA CYS A 36 7.06 0.85 -9.67
C CYS A 36 7.61 -0.53 -10.07
N VAL A 37 8.42 -1.11 -9.21
CA VAL A 37 9.00 -2.44 -9.43
C VAL A 37 8.07 -3.51 -8.88
N ARG A 38 7.44 -3.22 -7.73
CA ARG A 38 6.56 -4.17 -7.06
C ARG A 38 5.54 -3.39 -6.24
N PHE A 39 4.28 -3.78 -6.38
CA PHE A 39 3.21 -3.27 -5.52
C PHE A 39 2.25 -4.42 -5.26
N GLU A 40 2.32 -4.99 -4.07
CA GLU A 40 1.51 -6.15 -3.69
C GLU A 40 0.74 -5.85 -2.42
N VAL A 41 -0.44 -6.45 -2.32
CA VAL A 41 -1.31 -6.33 -1.15
C VAL A 41 -1.58 -7.72 -0.62
N TYR A 42 -1.37 -7.92 0.67
CA TYR A 42 -1.65 -9.18 1.35
C TYR A 42 -2.67 -8.93 2.45
N HIS A 43 -3.57 -9.89 2.63
CA HIS A 43 -4.57 -9.85 3.69
C HIS A 43 -4.21 -10.92 4.71
N SER A 44 -4.01 -10.54 5.98
CA SER A 44 -3.65 -11.49 7.03
C SER A 44 -4.75 -12.56 7.18
N GLN A 45 -4.35 -13.82 7.25
CA GLN A 45 -5.28 -14.92 7.52
C GLN A 45 -5.58 -15.08 9.01
N ILE A 46 -4.73 -14.52 9.86
CA ILE A 46 -4.87 -14.62 11.32
C ILE A 46 -5.59 -13.38 11.87
N GLU A 47 -5.03 -12.19 11.58
CA GLU A 47 -5.62 -10.92 11.98
C GLU A 47 -6.40 -10.35 10.78
N ARG A 48 -7.67 -10.72 10.66
CA ARG A 48 -8.48 -10.39 9.48
C ARG A 48 -8.70 -8.90 9.25
N ASN A 49 -8.43 -8.05 10.23
CA ASN A 49 -8.48 -6.60 10.08
C ASN A 49 -7.16 -6.00 9.58
N GLN A 50 -6.13 -6.83 9.30
CA GLN A 50 -4.83 -6.33 8.85
C GLN A 50 -4.53 -6.66 7.39
N PHE A 51 -3.95 -5.67 6.71
CA PHE A 51 -3.44 -5.78 5.35
C PHE A 51 -1.99 -5.33 5.33
N PHE A 52 -1.23 -5.88 4.40
CA PHE A 52 0.18 -5.54 4.20
C PHE A 52 0.36 -5.03 2.77
N LEU A 53 0.92 -3.83 2.64
CA LEU A 53 1.36 -3.29 1.36
C LEU A 53 2.85 -3.54 1.23
N VAL A 54 3.26 -4.21 0.16
CA VAL A 54 4.67 -4.50 -0.12
C VAL A 54 5.03 -3.76 -1.39
N GLU A 55 5.80 -2.67 -1.23
CA GLU A 55 6.12 -1.76 -2.32
C GLU A 55 7.61 -1.71 -2.57
N GLN A 56 7.99 -1.69 -3.84
CA GLN A 56 9.36 -1.51 -4.27
C GLN A 56 9.39 -0.52 -5.43
N TRP A 57 10.21 0.52 -5.28
CA TRP A 57 10.33 1.61 -6.26
C TRP A 57 11.79 1.75 -6.69
N ASP A 58 12.01 2.13 -7.96
CA ASP A 58 13.35 2.30 -8.50
C ASP A 58 14.14 3.40 -7.77
N SER A 59 13.46 4.46 -7.32
CA SER A 59 14.11 5.60 -6.67
C SER A 59 13.17 6.30 -5.70
N GLU A 60 13.73 7.14 -4.82
CA GLU A 60 12.95 8.01 -3.96
C GLU A 60 12.05 8.97 -4.76
N GLU A 61 12.53 9.42 -5.92
CA GLU A 61 11.76 10.31 -6.78
C GLU A 61 10.50 9.62 -7.33
N ASP A 62 10.60 8.34 -7.64
CA ASP A 62 9.46 7.55 -8.11
C ASP A 62 8.43 7.38 -6.99
N LEU A 63 8.89 7.17 -5.76
CA LEU A 63 7.98 7.09 -4.61
C LEU A 63 7.29 8.44 -4.36
N VAL A 64 8.00 9.55 -4.51
CA VAL A 64 7.40 10.90 -4.38
C VAL A 64 6.33 11.08 -5.45
N ARG A 65 6.62 10.73 -6.71
CA ARG A 65 5.63 10.80 -7.79
C ARG A 65 4.41 9.93 -7.52
N HIS A 66 4.61 8.75 -6.96
CA HIS A 66 3.51 7.87 -6.55
C HIS A 66 2.55 8.59 -5.59
N LYS A 67 3.08 9.34 -4.64
CA LYS A 67 2.26 10.06 -3.65
C LYS A 67 1.50 11.24 -4.26
N GLU A 68 1.84 11.65 -5.46
CA GLU A 68 1.15 12.70 -6.22
C GLU A 68 0.20 12.11 -7.27
N ALA A 69 0.27 10.80 -7.51
CA ALA A 69 -0.55 10.14 -8.53
C ALA A 69 -1.98 9.90 -8.04
N LYS A 70 -2.88 9.66 -9.00
CA LYS A 70 -4.32 9.55 -8.74
C LYS A 70 -4.68 8.40 -7.80
N ALA A 71 -4.00 7.26 -7.91
CA ALA A 71 -4.25 6.13 -7.04
C ALA A 71 -4.04 6.51 -5.56
N PHE A 72 -3.08 7.37 -5.29
CA PHE A 72 -2.80 7.84 -3.93
C PHE A 72 -3.74 8.98 -3.53
N THR A 73 -3.87 10.01 -4.37
CA THR A 73 -4.58 11.24 -4.00
C THR A 73 -6.10 11.13 -4.12
N GLU A 74 -6.61 10.31 -5.04
CA GLU A 74 -8.06 10.22 -5.31
C GLU A 74 -8.70 8.94 -4.74
N LEU A 75 -7.89 7.89 -4.47
CA LEU A 75 -8.41 6.63 -3.94
C LEU A 75 -7.90 6.38 -2.53
N TYR A 76 -6.58 6.29 -2.34
CA TYR A 76 -5.99 5.90 -1.06
C TYR A 76 -6.30 6.90 0.05
N ILE A 77 -5.96 8.18 -0.15
CA ILE A 77 -6.15 9.22 0.88
C ILE A 77 -7.63 9.39 1.24
N PRO A 78 -8.55 9.61 0.27
CA PRO A 78 -9.95 9.88 0.65
C PRO A 78 -10.77 8.66 1.02
N LYS A 79 -10.44 7.46 0.51
CA LYS A 79 -11.29 6.29 0.66
C LYS A 79 -10.74 5.21 1.59
N VAL A 80 -9.42 5.07 1.69
CA VAL A 80 -8.80 4.04 2.52
C VAL A 80 -8.34 4.60 3.86
N ILE A 81 -7.59 5.69 3.85
CA ILE A 81 -6.96 6.24 5.06
C ILE A 81 -7.97 6.50 6.19
N PRO A 82 -9.18 7.05 5.93
CA PRO A 82 -10.16 7.26 7.00
C PRO A 82 -10.61 5.98 7.71
N LEU A 83 -10.46 4.83 7.05
CA LEU A 83 -10.98 3.54 7.55
C LEU A 83 -9.91 2.71 8.28
N VAL A 84 -8.66 3.16 8.29
CA VAL A 84 -7.54 2.36 8.79
C VAL A 84 -6.62 3.14 9.71
N ASP A 85 -5.87 2.40 10.53
CA ASP A 85 -4.66 2.89 11.19
C ASP A 85 -3.47 2.44 10.33
N ARG A 86 -2.59 3.37 9.98
CA ARG A 86 -1.50 3.13 9.05
C ARG A 86 -0.16 3.14 9.75
N ALA A 87 0.63 2.09 9.53
CA ALA A 87 2.00 1.98 10.05
C ALA A 87 2.97 1.75 8.88
N PRO A 88 3.54 2.81 8.30
CA PRO A 88 4.52 2.68 7.22
C PRO A 88 5.89 2.31 7.78
N HIS A 89 6.59 1.42 7.06
CA HIS A 89 7.93 0.97 7.40
C HIS A 89 8.83 1.04 6.18
N PRO A 90 9.41 2.21 5.87
CA PRO A 90 10.50 2.26 4.91
C PRO A 90 11.59 1.31 5.38
N SER A 91 12.07 0.43 4.50
CA SER A 91 12.86 -0.72 4.92
C SER A 91 14.13 -0.87 4.11
N ASP A 92 15.14 -1.45 4.74
CA ASP A 92 16.34 -1.93 4.07
C ASP A 92 16.12 -3.41 3.74
N ARG A 93 16.47 -3.81 2.51
CA ARG A 93 16.44 -5.23 2.18
C ARG A 93 17.67 -5.91 2.79
N VAL A 94 17.46 -6.77 3.77
CA VAL A 94 18.55 -7.51 4.43
C VAL A 94 18.99 -8.68 3.55
N TRP A 95 18.04 -9.37 2.92
CA TRP A 95 18.30 -10.49 2.03
C TRP A 95 17.19 -10.59 0.98
N PRO A 96 17.48 -10.91 -0.29
CA PRO A 96 18.80 -11.02 -0.90
C PRO A 96 19.46 -9.64 -1.03
N ASN A 97 20.76 -9.63 -0.92
CA ASN A 97 21.55 -8.38 -1.01
C ASN A 97 22.25 -8.21 -2.35
#